data_62d5980c0d9b2cd435d7974b6115aed1
#
_entry.id   62d5980c0d9b2cd435d7974b6115aed1
#
_cell.length_a   1.000
_cell.length_b   1.000
_cell.length_c   1.000
_cell.angle_alpha   90.00
_cell.angle_beta   90.00
_cell.angle_gamma   90.00
#
_symmetry.space_group_name_H-M   'P 1'
#
loop_
_entity.id
_entity.type
_entity.pdbx_description
1 polymer ?
#
loop_
_entity_poly.entity_id
_entity_poly.type
_entity_poly.pdbx_seq_one_letter_code
_entity_poly.pdbx_strand_id
1 'polypeptide(L)'
;FGAPASVIFAAPAGIYTQGAGFTNTPRVTLTTGAPQFLNGGANVGFDQATAVGFLVGSGRIQIDPAAGSTAGAGIEGTVGAINLIGQSVGINAPLYAGNQINVIAGNQLVAPVAAGAGRAGSDWQVSAAGPNTAAANASAQNGVAIDATAFGAMTAGQIKLISTAQGLAVRAAGDLAANTSNVNIDANGDVSVGNVYGQQSTGITSTGAITTTGAVKAQQDVSLSANGDVNVGGAAQAGNNLTLSAGGNLTGAGNLAAAKALSAVSGNSVNLTGTLNAVNLAV
;
A
#
# COMPACT_ATOMS: atom_id res chain seq x y z
N PHE A 1 27.94 -18.07 -6.89
CA PHE A 1 27.39 -17.10 -5.94
C PHE A 1 26.43 -17.84 -5.00
N GLY A 2 26.85 -18.19 -3.79
CA GLY A 2 26.08 -19.04 -2.88
C GLY A 2 25.26 -18.28 -1.82
N ALA A 3 25.41 -16.97 -1.66
CA ALA A 3 24.70 -16.20 -0.65
C ALA A 3 23.55 -15.37 -1.25
N PRO A 4 22.39 -15.29 -0.57
CA PRO A 4 21.30 -14.41 -0.97
C PRO A 4 21.75 -12.94 -0.93
N ALA A 5 21.37 -12.14 -1.92
CA ALA A 5 21.72 -10.72 -2.00
C ALA A 5 20.47 -9.85 -2.17
N SER A 6 20.39 -8.78 -1.39
CA SER A 6 19.40 -7.72 -1.63
C SER A 6 19.84 -6.82 -2.77
N VAL A 7 18.89 -6.47 -3.64
CA VAL A 7 19.15 -5.69 -4.86
C VAL A 7 18.39 -4.37 -4.80
N ILE A 8 19.07 -3.28 -5.16
CA ILE A 8 18.48 -1.95 -5.26
C ILE A 8 18.73 -1.41 -6.67
N PHE A 9 17.67 -1.06 -7.39
CA PHE A 9 17.72 -0.30 -8.62
C PHE A 9 17.19 1.10 -8.36
N ALA A 10 18.05 2.10 -8.48
CA ALA A 10 17.71 3.49 -8.28
C ALA A 10 17.82 4.27 -9.59
N ALA A 11 16.74 4.81 -10.10
CA ALA A 11 16.69 5.57 -11.35
C ALA A 11 15.72 6.75 -11.24
N PRO A 12 16.20 7.97 -10.93
CA PRO A 12 15.35 9.15 -10.72
C PRO A 12 14.45 9.52 -11.91
N ALA A 13 14.84 9.17 -13.13
CA ALA A 13 14.05 9.43 -14.34
C ALA A 13 12.83 8.49 -14.45
N GLY A 14 12.84 7.34 -13.78
CA GLY A 14 11.78 6.34 -13.79
C GLY A 14 12.31 4.93 -14.02
N ILE A 15 11.48 3.95 -13.68
CA ILE A 15 11.76 2.52 -13.88
C ILE A 15 10.57 1.91 -14.62
N TYR A 16 10.87 1.17 -15.68
CA TYR A 16 9.90 0.39 -16.42
C TYR A 16 10.34 -1.07 -16.46
N THR A 17 9.46 -1.99 -16.08
CA THR A 17 9.71 -3.43 -16.14
C THR A 17 8.62 -4.14 -16.92
N GLN A 18 9.01 -5.15 -17.70
CA GLN A 18 8.12 -6.07 -18.40
C GLN A 18 8.48 -7.51 -18.02
N GLY A 19 7.88 -8.01 -16.92
CA GLY A 19 8.16 -9.34 -16.41
C GLY A 19 9.60 -9.48 -15.90
N ALA A 20 9.87 -9.01 -14.68
CA ALA A 20 11.18 -9.14 -14.05
C ALA A 20 11.24 -10.40 -13.18
N GLY A 21 12.32 -11.19 -13.29
CA GLY A 21 12.55 -12.38 -12.47
C GLY A 21 13.75 -12.20 -11.52
N PHE A 22 13.59 -12.64 -10.28
CA PHE A 22 14.65 -12.63 -9.27
C PHE A 22 14.72 -13.97 -8.55
N THR A 23 15.92 -14.52 -8.43
CA THR A 23 16.12 -15.82 -7.75
C THR A 23 17.05 -15.63 -6.56
N ASN A 24 16.69 -16.24 -5.42
CA ASN A 24 17.47 -16.18 -4.17
C ASN A 24 17.74 -14.74 -3.70
N THR A 25 16.71 -13.88 -3.80
CA THR A 25 16.81 -12.45 -3.51
C THR A 25 15.94 -12.09 -2.31
N PRO A 26 16.53 -11.89 -1.12
CA PRO A 26 15.78 -11.55 0.09
C PRO A 26 14.96 -10.27 -0.06
N ARG A 27 15.48 -9.30 -0.83
CA ARG A 27 14.82 -8.02 -1.05
C ARG A 27 15.15 -7.44 -2.42
N VAL A 28 14.11 -7.03 -3.14
CA VAL A 28 14.21 -6.21 -4.36
C VAL A 28 13.65 -4.84 -4.04
N THR A 29 14.43 -3.79 -4.28
CA THR A 29 14.00 -2.39 -4.16
C THR A 29 14.13 -1.72 -5.52
N LEU A 30 13.02 -1.28 -6.08
CA LEU A 30 12.96 -0.41 -7.24
C LEU A 30 12.61 0.98 -6.75
N THR A 31 13.45 1.98 -7.05
CA THR A 31 13.21 3.33 -6.55
C THR A 31 13.57 4.40 -7.58
N THR A 32 12.74 5.45 -7.63
CA THR A 32 13.10 6.69 -8.32
C THR A 32 13.76 7.70 -7.39
N GLY A 33 13.92 7.35 -6.10
CA GLY A 33 14.61 8.17 -5.12
C GLY A 33 16.13 8.13 -5.27
N ALA A 34 16.79 9.28 -5.09
CA ALA A 34 18.24 9.35 -4.96
C ALA A 34 18.68 8.66 -3.65
N PRO A 35 19.63 7.72 -3.71
CA PRO A 35 20.13 7.07 -2.50
C PRO A 35 20.71 8.08 -1.50
N GLN A 36 20.37 7.92 -0.23
CA GLN A 36 20.88 8.67 0.91
C GLN A 36 21.59 7.70 1.86
N PHE A 37 22.87 7.92 2.11
CA PHE A 37 23.66 7.12 3.03
C PHE A 37 23.46 7.66 4.45
N LEU A 38 22.92 6.86 5.35
CA LEU A 38 22.43 7.27 6.65
C LEU A 38 23.17 6.57 7.79
N ASN A 39 23.47 7.32 8.86
CA ASN A 39 23.92 6.78 10.15
C ASN A 39 23.17 7.51 11.27
N GLY A 40 22.38 6.76 12.05
CA GLY A 40 21.52 7.34 13.09
C GLY A 40 20.49 8.34 12.58
N GLY A 41 20.12 8.27 11.28
CA GLY A 41 19.22 9.23 10.62
C GLY A 41 19.91 10.43 9.98
N ALA A 42 21.19 10.68 10.25
CA ALA A 42 21.98 11.73 9.62
C ALA A 42 22.55 11.27 8.27
N ASN A 43 22.66 12.17 7.30
CA ASN A 43 23.31 11.93 6.02
C ASN A 43 24.83 11.91 6.19
N VAL A 44 25.49 10.84 5.73
CA VAL A 44 26.93 10.61 5.92
C VAL A 44 27.58 10.12 4.62
N GLY A 45 28.90 9.97 4.62
CA GLY A 45 29.60 9.32 3.51
C GLY A 45 29.28 7.82 3.44
N PHE A 46 29.49 7.21 2.27
CA PHE A 46 29.22 5.79 2.03
C PHE A 46 29.94 4.87 3.02
N ASP A 47 31.16 5.20 3.37
CA ASP A 47 32.04 4.46 4.30
C ASP A 47 31.55 4.49 5.77
N GLN A 48 30.68 5.46 6.12
CA GLN A 48 30.13 5.64 7.46
C GLN A 48 28.68 5.20 7.56
N ALA A 49 28.07 4.80 6.46
CA ALA A 49 26.66 4.50 6.40
C ALA A 49 26.31 3.16 7.08
N THR A 50 25.29 3.18 7.90
CA THR A 50 24.67 1.98 8.50
C THR A 50 23.35 1.62 7.84
N ALA A 51 22.80 2.53 7.01
CA ALA A 51 21.56 2.34 6.28
C ALA A 51 21.54 3.14 4.97
N VAL A 52 20.68 2.73 4.04
CA VAL A 52 20.40 3.46 2.80
C VAL A 52 18.94 3.87 2.79
N GLY A 53 18.68 5.18 2.71
CA GLY A 53 17.37 5.76 2.45
C GLY A 53 17.26 6.25 1.01
N PHE A 54 16.10 6.78 0.65
CA PHE A 54 15.80 7.26 -0.71
C PHE A 54 15.08 8.59 -0.65
N LEU A 55 15.67 9.62 -1.26
CA LEU A 55 15.03 10.93 -1.42
C LEU A 55 14.29 10.94 -2.76
N VAL A 56 12.97 10.81 -2.71
CA VAL A 56 12.10 10.79 -3.88
C VAL A 56 11.65 12.22 -4.22
N GLY A 57 11.92 12.64 -5.45
CA GLY A 57 11.52 13.96 -5.95
C GLY A 57 10.89 13.91 -7.34
N SER A 58 11.03 12.81 -8.06
CA SER A 58 10.52 12.64 -9.43
C SER A 58 10.40 11.17 -9.81
N GLY A 59 9.93 10.92 -11.02
CA GLY A 59 9.95 9.63 -11.69
C GLY A 59 8.80 8.70 -11.32
N ARG A 60 8.42 7.86 -12.28
CA ARG A 60 7.39 6.83 -12.16
C ARG A 60 8.03 5.44 -12.19
N ILE A 61 7.54 4.54 -11.36
CA ILE A 61 7.77 3.11 -11.50
C ILE A 61 6.56 2.52 -12.21
N GLN A 62 6.80 1.77 -13.30
CA GLN A 62 5.76 1.08 -14.04
C GLN A 62 6.12 -0.42 -14.12
N ILE A 63 5.22 -1.26 -13.65
CA ILE A 63 5.35 -2.72 -13.67
C ILE A 63 4.30 -3.28 -14.64
N ASP A 64 4.73 -3.81 -15.75
CA ASP A 64 3.88 -4.48 -16.75
C ASP A 64 4.22 -5.98 -16.86
N PRO A 65 3.30 -6.80 -17.38
CA PRO A 65 3.58 -8.21 -17.63
C PRO A 65 4.65 -8.36 -18.73
N ALA A 66 5.26 -9.52 -18.82
CA ALA A 66 6.18 -9.84 -19.90
C ALA A 66 5.53 -9.61 -21.28
N ALA A 67 6.31 -9.14 -22.24
CA ALA A 67 5.82 -8.82 -23.58
C ALA A 67 5.10 -10.04 -24.21
N GLY A 68 3.88 -9.80 -24.71
CA GLY A 68 3.04 -10.85 -25.29
C GLY A 68 2.25 -11.69 -24.27
N SER A 69 2.36 -11.40 -22.96
CA SER A 69 1.58 -12.05 -21.91
C SER A 69 0.62 -11.02 -21.28
N THR A 70 -0.65 -11.38 -21.15
CA THR A 70 -1.66 -10.57 -20.44
C THR A 70 -1.84 -11.01 -18.97
N ALA A 71 -1.22 -12.12 -18.57
CA ALA A 71 -1.37 -12.75 -17.26
C ALA A 71 -0.05 -13.14 -16.59
N GLY A 72 1.11 -12.73 -17.16
CA GLY A 72 2.42 -13.00 -16.57
C GLY A 72 2.68 -12.13 -15.34
N ALA A 73 3.46 -12.66 -14.38
CA ALA A 73 3.88 -11.89 -13.21
C ALA A 73 4.68 -10.64 -13.62
N GLY A 74 4.49 -9.53 -12.90
CA GLY A 74 5.28 -8.32 -13.09
C GLY A 74 6.67 -8.43 -12.45
N ILE A 75 6.70 -9.02 -11.25
CA ILE A 75 7.93 -9.41 -10.55
C ILE A 75 7.69 -10.81 -9.99
N GLU A 76 8.54 -11.75 -10.37
CA GLU A 76 8.43 -13.15 -9.99
C GLU A 76 9.74 -13.75 -9.49
N GLY A 77 9.68 -15.01 -9.01
CA GLY A 77 10.80 -15.78 -8.50
C GLY A 77 10.79 -15.92 -6.98
N THR A 78 11.94 -16.24 -6.40
CA THR A 78 12.09 -16.37 -4.93
C THR A 78 12.48 -15.04 -4.31
N VAL A 79 11.50 -14.14 -4.16
CA VAL A 79 11.69 -12.82 -3.58
C VAL A 79 11.10 -12.78 -2.17
N GLY A 80 11.90 -12.39 -1.18
CA GLY A 80 11.43 -12.23 0.20
C GLY A 80 10.60 -10.95 0.36
N ALA A 81 11.12 -9.81 -0.09
CA ALA A 81 10.42 -8.53 -0.03
C ALA A 81 10.55 -7.74 -1.33
N ILE A 82 9.46 -7.09 -1.76
CA ILE A 82 9.42 -6.15 -2.88
C ILE A 82 9.14 -4.76 -2.33
N ASN A 83 10.01 -3.79 -2.64
CA ASN A 83 9.80 -2.39 -2.34
C ASN A 83 9.75 -1.59 -3.65
N LEU A 84 8.64 -0.90 -3.89
CA LEU A 84 8.44 0.05 -4.98
C LEU A 84 8.36 1.44 -4.36
N ILE A 85 9.39 2.27 -4.53
CA ILE A 85 9.51 3.58 -3.87
C ILE A 85 9.71 4.64 -4.94
N GLY A 86 8.68 5.42 -5.26
CA GLY A 86 8.72 6.39 -6.34
C GLY A 86 7.82 7.59 -6.12
N GLN A 87 7.89 8.58 -7.01
CA GLN A 87 6.94 9.68 -6.97
C GLN A 87 5.53 9.20 -7.33
N SER A 88 5.44 8.27 -8.28
CA SER A 88 4.21 7.51 -8.55
C SER A 88 4.53 6.08 -8.97
N VAL A 89 3.57 5.16 -8.79
CA VAL A 89 3.75 3.74 -9.07
C VAL A 89 2.54 3.19 -9.82
N GLY A 90 2.78 2.57 -10.98
CA GLY A 90 1.79 1.85 -11.77
C GLY A 90 2.08 0.35 -11.75
N ILE A 91 1.06 -0.47 -11.51
CA ILE A 91 1.18 -1.92 -11.40
C ILE A 91 0.10 -2.56 -12.27
N ASN A 92 0.49 -3.09 -13.41
CA ASN A 92 -0.40 -3.74 -14.38
C ASN A 92 -0.20 -5.27 -14.43
N ALA A 93 0.59 -5.82 -13.52
CA ALA A 93 0.86 -7.24 -13.46
C ALA A 93 1.02 -7.72 -12.02
N PRO A 94 0.74 -9.00 -11.72
CA PRO A 94 0.81 -9.54 -10.37
C PRO A 94 2.21 -9.43 -9.74
N LEU A 95 2.24 -9.15 -8.45
CA LEU A 95 3.43 -9.14 -7.62
C LEU A 95 3.35 -10.23 -6.56
N TYR A 96 4.43 -11.01 -6.41
CA TYR A 96 4.53 -12.08 -5.43
C TYR A 96 5.79 -11.91 -4.58
N ALA A 97 5.62 -11.87 -3.25
CA ALA A 97 6.74 -11.85 -2.30
C ALA A 97 6.45 -12.77 -1.10
N GLY A 98 7.48 -13.45 -0.60
CA GLY A 98 7.32 -14.34 0.55
C GLY A 98 6.94 -13.59 1.83
N ASN A 99 7.60 -12.46 2.11
CA ASN A 99 7.45 -11.73 3.36
C ASN A 99 6.59 -10.48 3.21
N GLN A 100 6.94 -9.55 2.29
CA GLN A 100 6.22 -8.29 2.21
C GLN A 100 6.30 -7.61 0.85
N ILE A 101 5.27 -6.82 0.54
CA ILE A 101 5.23 -5.85 -0.56
C ILE A 101 4.99 -4.47 0.05
N ASN A 102 5.89 -3.53 -0.21
CA ASN A 102 5.74 -2.12 0.12
C ASN A 102 5.68 -1.30 -1.15
N VAL A 103 4.64 -0.49 -1.31
CA VAL A 103 4.49 0.48 -2.39
C VAL A 103 4.36 1.85 -1.76
N ILE A 104 5.34 2.72 -2.01
CA ILE A 104 5.45 4.03 -1.35
C ILE A 104 5.55 5.10 -2.44
N ALA A 105 4.56 6.00 -2.49
CA ALA A 105 4.46 7.04 -3.51
C ALA A 105 4.41 8.46 -2.93
N GLY A 106 5.03 9.42 -3.63
CA GLY A 106 5.04 10.84 -3.30
C GLY A 106 6.45 11.43 -3.18
N ASN A 107 6.54 12.76 -3.03
CA ASN A 107 7.79 13.48 -2.77
C ASN A 107 8.18 13.37 -1.30
N GLN A 108 9.15 12.51 -0.98
CA GLN A 108 9.42 12.13 0.39
C GLN A 108 10.82 11.54 0.59
N LEU A 109 11.28 11.56 1.82
CA LEU A 109 12.40 10.75 2.26
C LEU A 109 11.87 9.43 2.82
N VAL A 110 12.33 8.33 2.26
CA VAL A 110 12.02 6.96 2.72
C VAL A 110 13.29 6.38 3.30
N ALA A 111 13.31 6.10 4.59
CA ALA A 111 14.45 5.56 5.31
C ALA A 111 14.08 4.25 6.02
N PRO A 112 15.03 3.30 6.17
CA PRO A 112 14.77 2.11 6.96
C PRO A 112 14.47 2.47 8.41
N VAL A 113 13.53 1.77 9.03
CA VAL A 113 13.31 1.86 10.47
C VAL A 113 14.48 1.20 11.19
N ALA A 114 15.08 1.88 12.16
CA ALA A 114 16.16 1.30 12.95
C ALA A 114 15.71 0.00 13.62
N ALA A 115 16.57 -1.01 13.60
CA ALA A 115 16.31 -2.28 14.26
C ALA A 115 16.03 -2.02 15.76
N GLY A 116 14.87 -2.45 16.26
CA GLY A 116 14.45 -2.25 17.65
C GLY A 116 13.40 -1.15 17.87
N ALA A 117 12.99 -0.40 16.87
CA ALA A 117 11.96 0.65 17.01
C ALA A 117 10.53 0.11 17.24
N GLY A 118 10.34 -1.16 17.51
CA GLY A 118 9.10 -1.75 18.04
C GLY A 118 7.86 -1.67 17.15
N ARG A 119 7.99 -1.26 15.91
CA ARG A 119 6.88 -1.22 14.94
C ARG A 119 6.85 -2.53 14.17
N ALA A 120 6.05 -3.46 14.65
CA ALA A 120 5.65 -4.60 13.84
C ALA A 120 5.02 -4.09 12.53
N GLY A 121 5.62 -4.39 11.41
CA GLY A 121 4.98 -4.28 10.11
C GLY A 121 5.47 -3.22 9.14
N SER A 122 6.56 -2.49 9.39
CA SER A 122 7.10 -1.56 8.39
C SER A 122 8.61 -1.44 8.51
N ASP A 123 9.30 -1.90 7.49
CA ASP A 123 10.76 -1.69 7.38
C ASP A 123 11.11 -0.24 7.01
N TRP A 124 10.12 0.60 6.69
CA TRP A 124 10.32 1.93 6.15
C TRP A 124 9.62 3.01 6.98
N GLN A 125 10.36 4.06 7.30
CA GLN A 125 9.84 5.32 7.80
C GLN A 125 9.76 6.31 6.64
N VAL A 126 8.62 6.99 6.54
CA VAL A 126 8.36 7.99 5.50
C VAL A 126 8.25 9.36 6.16
N SER A 127 8.99 10.34 5.63
CA SER A 127 8.94 11.73 6.10
C SER A 127 8.87 12.69 4.92
N ALA A 128 8.18 13.80 5.08
CA ALA A 128 8.10 14.82 4.04
C ALA A 128 9.49 15.37 3.71
N ALA A 129 9.80 15.50 2.42
CA ALA A 129 11.09 16.00 1.93
C ALA A 129 10.94 17.28 1.09
N GLY A 130 9.73 17.78 0.94
CA GLY A 130 9.42 18.95 0.13
C GLY A 130 7.93 19.10 -0.14
N PRO A 131 7.51 20.00 -1.04
CA PRO A 131 6.12 20.10 -1.46
C PRO A 131 5.62 18.77 -2.00
N ASN A 132 4.50 18.27 -1.47
CA ASN A 132 3.93 16.97 -1.82
C ASN A 132 2.49 17.11 -2.36
N THR A 133 2.20 18.23 -3.01
CA THR A 133 0.93 18.50 -3.70
C THR A 133 0.80 17.70 -4.99
N ALA A 134 -0.40 17.60 -5.54
CA ALA A 134 -0.64 16.97 -6.83
C ALA A 134 0.24 17.59 -7.95
N ALA A 135 0.41 18.92 -7.96
CA ALA A 135 1.26 19.61 -8.92
C ALA A 135 2.76 19.25 -8.76
N ALA A 136 3.23 19.07 -7.54
CA ALA A 136 4.61 18.66 -7.26
C ALA A 136 4.87 17.18 -7.63
N ASN A 137 3.82 16.36 -7.70
CA ASN A 137 3.91 14.95 -8.10
C ASN A 137 3.56 14.75 -9.59
N ALA A 138 4.28 15.45 -10.47
CA ALA A 138 4.01 15.50 -11.90
C ALA A 138 4.09 14.14 -12.63
N SER A 139 4.73 13.12 -12.04
CA SER A 139 4.77 11.77 -12.61
C SER A 139 3.47 10.97 -12.38
N ALA A 140 2.58 11.45 -11.50
CA ALA A 140 1.28 10.82 -11.28
C ALA A 140 0.41 10.95 -12.54
N GLN A 141 -0.29 9.87 -12.89
CA GLN A 141 -1.18 9.84 -14.04
C GLN A 141 -2.64 9.86 -13.57
N ASN A 142 -3.46 10.66 -14.24
CA ASN A 142 -4.91 10.73 -13.96
C ASN A 142 -5.26 11.02 -12.48
N GLY A 143 -4.42 11.77 -11.77
CA GLY A 143 -4.63 12.07 -10.35
C GLY A 143 -4.38 10.89 -9.40
N VAL A 144 -3.61 9.87 -9.82
CA VAL A 144 -3.34 8.66 -9.03
C VAL A 144 -1.86 8.53 -8.74
N ALA A 145 -1.50 8.42 -7.46
CA ALA A 145 -0.12 8.20 -7.02
C ALA A 145 0.26 6.70 -7.07
N ILE A 146 -0.63 5.82 -6.61
CA ILE A 146 -0.47 4.36 -6.72
C ILE A 146 -1.63 3.83 -7.53
N ASP A 147 -1.33 3.22 -8.67
CA ASP A 147 -2.32 2.68 -9.60
C ASP A 147 -2.05 1.20 -9.89
N ALA A 148 -2.64 0.32 -9.09
CA ALA A 148 -2.69 -1.11 -9.38
C ALA A 148 -4.00 -1.41 -10.12
N THR A 149 -3.88 -1.76 -11.39
CA THR A 149 -5.04 -2.13 -12.22
C THR A 149 -5.64 -3.48 -11.77
N ALA A 150 -6.72 -3.92 -12.40
CA ALA A 150 -7.31 -5.23 -12.10
C ALA A 150 -6.33 -6.41 -12.29
N PHE A 151 -5.29 -6.23 -13.11
CA PHE A 151 -4.22 -7.22 -13.29
C PHE A 151 -3.07 -7.06 -12.27
N GLY A 152 -3.02 -5.95 -11.53
CA GLY A 152 -1.99 -5.64 -10.54
C GLY A 152 -2.26 -6.24 -9.17
N ALA A 153 -2.61 -7.53 -9.11
CA ALA A 153 -2.80 -8.23 -7.84
C ALA A 153 -1.49 -8.32 -7.04
N MET A 154 -1.58 -8.29 -5.72
CA MET A 154 -0.42 -8.40 -4.82
C MET A 154 -0.65 -9.52 -3.81
N THR A 155 0.33 -10.42 -3.71
CA THR A 155 0.30 -11.52 -2.72
C THR A 155 1.63 -11.55 -1.96
N ALA A 156 1.55 -11.43 -0.63
CA ALA A 156 2.72 -11.46 0.24
C ALA A 156 2.35 -11.90 1.66
N GLY A 157 3.35 -12.02 2.55
CA GLY A 157 3.09 -12.16 3.98
C GLY A 157 2.42 -10.91 4.56
N GLN A 158 2.84 -9.72 4.11
CA GLN A 158 2.28 -8.41 4.47
C GLN A 158 2.23 -7.51 3.25
N ILE A 159 1.23 -6.62 3.18
CA ILE A 159 1.12 -5.59 2.13
C ILE A 159 0.98 -4.22 2.77
N LYS A 160 1.77 -3.26 2.29
CA LYS A 160 1.70 -1.87 2.72
C LYS A 160 1.72 -0.94 1.51
N LEU A 161 0.68 -0.13 1.37
CA LEU A 161 0.57 0.92 0.37
C LEU A 161 0.56 2.27 1.09
N ILE A 162 1.50 3.15 0.76
CA ILE A 162 1.57 4.50 1.35
C ILE A 162 1.62 5.52 0.23
N SER A 163 0.70 6.49 0.24
CA SER A 163 0.76 7.67 -0.60
C SER A 163 0.79 8.92 0.27
N THR A 164 1.92 9.64 0.26
CA THR A 164 2.03 10.93 0.94
C THR A 164 1.64 12.10 0.03
N ALA A 165 1.40 11.85 -1.25
CA ALA A 165 1.04 12.87 -2.24
C ALA A 165 -0.36 13.41 -1.98
N GLN A 166 -0.44 14.68 -1.59
CA GLN A 166 -1.69 15.34 -1.21
C GLN A 166 -2.67 15.41 -2.39
N GLY A 167 -3.89 14.92 -2.19
CA GLY A 167 -4.97 14.95 -3.16
C GLY A 167 -4.83 13.93 -4.31
N LEU A 168 -3.79 13.10 -4.31
CA LEU A 168 -3.64 12.02 -5.29
C LEU A 168 -4.18 10.70 -4.74
N ALA A 169 -4.95 10.01 -5.55
CA ALA A 169 -5.60 8.77 -5.16
C ALA A 169 -4.61 7.57 -5.06
N VAL A 170 -5.01 6.59 -4.26
CA VAL A 170 -4.52 5.21 -4.29
C VAL A 170 -5.62 4.34 -4.88
N ARG A 171 -5.34 3.70 -6.00
CA ARG A 171 -6.24 2.74 -6.64
C ARG A 171 -5.60 1.36 -6.66
N ALA A 172 -6.26 0.38 -6.07
CA ALA A 172 -5.86 -1.02 -6.10
C ALA A 172 -7.08 -1.87 -6.51
N ALA A 173 -7.30 -1.96 -7.82
CA ALA A 173 -8.44 -2.69 -8.39
C ALA A 173 -8.20 -4.21 -8.42
N GLY A 174 -6.93 -4.65 -8.42
CA GLY A 174 -6.55 -6.05 -8.26
C GLY A 174 -6.65 -6.54 -6.82
N ASP A 175 -6.59 -7.85 -6.64
CA ASP A 175 -6.67 -8.47 -5.32
C ASP A 175 -5.43 -8.18 -4.47
N LEU A 176 -5.62 -7.80 -3.21
CA LEU A 176 -4.57 -7.65 -2.22
C LEU A 176 -4.69 -8.77 -1.18
N ALA A 177 -3.71 -9.66 -1.09
CA ALA A 177 -3.73 -10.80 -0.17
C ALA A 177 -2.48 -10.86 0.71
N ALA A 178 -2.61 -10.50 1.99
CA ALA A 178 -1.58 -10.68 3.00
C ALA A 178 -1.80 -12.01 3.74
N ASN A 179 -0.92 -13.00 3.50
CA ASN A 179 -1.14 -14.38 3.91
C ASN A 179 -0.66 -14.70 5.34
N THR A 180 0.08 -13.82 5.99
CA THR A 180 0.61 -14.05 7.35
C THR A 180 0.37 -12.88 8.30
N SER A 181 0.14 -11.68 7.78
CA SER A 181 0.03 -10.47 8.58
C SER A 181 -1.06 -9.53 8.03
N ASN A 182 -0.78 -8.25 7.94
CA ASN A 182 -1.76 -7.21 7.66
C ASN A 182 -1.71 -6.71 6.22
N VAL A 183 -2.86 -6.20 5.74
CA VAL A 183 -2.90 -5.22 4.66
C VAL A 183 -3.09 -3.85 5.29
N ASN A 184 -2.18 -2.91 5.00
CA ASN A 184 -2.28 -1.52 5.44
C ASN A 184 -2.20 -0.58 4.24
N ILE A 185 -3.19 0.30 4.11
CA ILE A 185 -3.24 1.36 3.09
C ILE A 185 -3.35 2.70 3.81
N ASP A 186 -2.43 3.60 3.54
CA ASP A 186 -2.40 4.94 4.11
C ASP A 186 -2.22 5.97 2.98
N ALA A 187 -3.22 6.80 2.74
CA ALA A 187 -3.26 7.72 1.63
C ALA A 187 -3.59 9.15 2.03
N ASN A 188 -2.83 10.09 1.50
CA ASN A 188 -3.12 11.52 1.60
C ASN A 188 -4.01 12.01 0.43
N GLY A 189 -5.04 11.25 0.10
CA GLY A 189 -6.02 11.44 -0.96
C GLY A 189 -7.00 10.27 -0.97
N ASP A 190 -7.84 10.16 -1.99
CA ASP A 190 -8.86 9.12 -2.08
C ASP A 190 -8.26 7.71 -2.19
N VAL A 191 -8.99 6.73 -1.66
CA VAL A 191 -8.64 5.30 -1.79
C VAL A 191 -9.77 4.55 -2.47
N SER A 192 -9.44 3.77 -3.51
CA SER A 192 -10.36 2.85 -4.16
C SER A 192 -9.73 1.46 -4.21
N VAL A 193 -10.40 0.45 -3.66
CA VAL A 193 -9.88 -0.92 -3.61
C VAL A 193 -10.89 -1.95 -4.12
N GLY A 194 -10.36 -3.01 -4.74
CA GLY A 194 -11.09 -4.24 -5.05
C GLY A 194 -11.17 -5.16 -3.83
N ASN A 195 -10.79 -6.44 -4.00
CA ASN A 195 -10.76 -7.39 -2.91
C ASN A 195 -9.49 -7.19 -2.05
N VAL A 196 -9.68 -7.17 -0.73
CA VAL A 196 -8.60 -7.03 0.24
C VAL A 196 -8.72 -8.11 1.30
N TYR A 197 -7.65 -8.85 1.52
CA TYR A 197 -7.59 -9.88 2.55
C TYR A 197 -6.33 -9.75 3.40
N GLY A 198 -6.50 -9.56 4.70
CA GLY A 198 -5.45 -9.62 5.71
C GLY A 198 -5.58 -10.86 6.59
N GLN A 199 -4.53 -11.69 6.67
CA GLN A 199 -4.54 -12.85 7.58
C GLN A 199 -4.69 -12.43 9.05
N GLN A 200 -4.16 -11.29 9.43
CA GLN A 200 -4.41 -10.69 10.73
C GLN A 200 -5.45 -9.57 10.58
N SER A 201 -5.02 -8.38 10.23
CA SER A 201 -5.92 -7.23 10.12
C SER A 201 -5.84 -6.54 8.75
N THR A 202 -6.88 -5.82 8.39
CA THR A 202 -6.93 -4.93 7.24
C THR A 202 -7.24 -3.53 7.72
N GLY A 203 -6.32 -2.58 7.49
CA GLY A 203 -6.46 -1.18 7.82
C GLY A 203 -6.36 -0.30 6.58
N ILE A 204 -7.35 0.56 6.35
CA ILE A 204 -7.34 1.56 5.28
C ILE A 204 -7.61 2.93 5.89
N THR A 205 -6.66 3.83 5.73
CA THR A 205 -6.76 5.21 6.19
C THR A 205 -6.62 6.17 5.02
N SER A 206 -7.47 7.18 4.94
CA SER A 206 -7.50 8.17 3.87
C SER A 206 -7.78 9.57 4.41
N THR A 207 -7.08 10.58 3.90
CA THR A 207 -7.47 11.98 4.12
C THR A 207 -8.60 12.43 3.18
N GLY A 208 -8.87 11.68 2.10
CA GLY A 208 -10.01 11.84 1.20
C GLY A 208 -11.12 10.83 1.51
N ALA A 209 -11.74 10.29 0.48
CA ALA A 209 -12.78 9.26 0.57
C ALA A 209 -12.19 7.83 0.47
N ILE A 210 -12.93 6.85 0.98
CA ILE A 210 -12.64 5.42 0.78
C ILE A 210 -13.81 4.79 0.03
N THR A 211 -13.50 4.07 -1.06
CA THR A 211 -14.46 3.26 -1.81
C THR A 211 -13.96 1.83 -1.92
N THR A 212 -14.75 0.87 -1.45
CA THR A 212 -14.46 -0.54 -1.66
C THR A 212 -15.45 -1.09 -2.70
N THR A 213 -14.94 -1.62 -3.80
CA THR A 213 -15.76 -2.25 -4.85
C THR A 213 -15.85 -3.75 -4.67
N GLY A 214 -14.85 -4.36 -4.06
CA GLY A 214 -14.78 -5.77 -3.72
C GLY A 214 -14.94 -6.04 -2.22
N ALA A 215 -14.69 -7.28 -1.81
CA ALA A 215 -14.79 -7.68 -0.41
C ALA A 215 -13.53 -7.27 0.38
N VAL A 216 -13.73 -6.74 1.59
CA VAL A 216 -12.66 -6.44 2.54
C VAL A 216 -12.76 -7.39 3.73
N LYS A 217 -11.71 -8.20 3.95
CA LYS A 217 -11.74 -9.25 4.97
C LYS A 217 -10.48 -9.28 5.82
N ALA A 218 -10.64 -9.68 7.08
CA ALA A 218 -9.53 -10.00 7.97
C ALA A 218 -9.92 -11.07 8.99
N GLN A 219 -8.94 -11.86 9.45
CA GLN A 219 -9.19 -12.83 10.52
C GLN A 219 -9.29 -12.17 11.91
N GLN A 220 -8.76 -10.96 12.07
CA GLN A 220 -8.89 -10.17 13.29
C GLN A 220 -9.73 -8.94 13.03
N ASP A 221 -9.14 -7.79 12.78
CA ASP A 221 -9.85 -6.52 12.70
C ASP A 221 -9.86 -5.97 11.27
N VAL A 222 -10.98 -5.36 10.89
CA VAL A 222 -11.09 -4.51 9.71
C VAL A 222 -11.36 -3.08 10.17
N SER A 223 -10.55 -2.13 9.69
CA SER A 223 -10.72 -0.71 9.96
C SER A 223 -10.68 0.10 8.67
N LEU A 224 -11.75 0.83 8.36
CA LEU A 224 -11.82 1.80 7.28
C LEU A 224 -12.04 3.18 7.90
N SER A 225 -11.08 4.10 7.74
CA SER A 225 -11.13 5.45 8.32
C SER A 225 -10.82 6.51 7.27
N ALA A 226 -11.78 7.37 6.97
CA ALA A 226 -11.66 8.46 6.01
C ALA A 226 -12.00 9.81 6.62
N ASN A 227 -11.29 10.87 6.23
CA ASN A 227 -11.74 12.23 6.55
C ASN A 227 -12.93 12.66 5.66
N GLY A 228 -13.05 12.08 4.46
CA GLY A 228 -14.20 12.21 3.56
C GLY A 228 -15.24 11.12 3.76
N ASP A 229 -15.88 10.74 2.66
CA ASP A 229 -16.90 9.69 2.65
C ASP A 229 -16.29 8.27 2.72
N VAL A 230 -17.05 7.32 3.30
CA VAL A 230 -16.75 5.89 3.18
C VAL A 230 -17.90 5.20 2.45
N ASN A 231 -17.58 4.55 1.33
CA ASN A 231 -18.54 3.76 0.55
C ASN A 231 -18.11 2.29 0.53
N VAL A 232 -18.90 1.43 1.17
CA VAL A 232 -18.65 -0.02 1.23
C VAL A 232 -19.55 -0.73 0.21
N GLY A 233 -19.07 -0.87 -1.03
CA GLY A 233 -19.83 -1.54 -2.11
C GLY A 233 -19.83 -3.05 -1.96
N GLY A 234 -18.71 -3.66 -1.58
CA GLY A 234 -18.59 -5.09 -1.30
C GLY A 234 -18.82 -5.47 0.16
N ALA A 235 -18.73 -6.76 0.48
CA ALA A 235 -18.85 -7.21 1.88
C ALA A 235 -17.62 -6.82 2.71
N ALA A 236 -17.82 -6.40 3.97
CA ALA A 236 -16.73 -6.24 4.93
C ALA A 236 -16.89 -7.23 6.09
N GLN A 237 -15.83 -8.03 6.36
CA GLN A 237 -15.89 -9.11 7.34
C GLN A 237 -14.64 -9.11 8.24
N ALA A 238 -14.85 -9.09 9.55
CA ALA A 238 -13.82 -9.16 10.56
C ALA A 238 -14.04 -10.34 11.52
N GLY A 239 -12.98 -11.10 11.79
CA GLY A 239 -13.01 -12.16 12.80
C GLY A 239 -13.08 -11.64 14.25
N ASN A 240 -12.78 -10.37 14.48
CA ASN A 240 -12.99 -9.67 15.74
C ASN A 240 -13.87 -8.43 15.54
N ASN A 241 -13.27 -7.27 15.26
CA ASN A 241 -13.98 -6.00 15.20
C ASN A 241 -13.96 -5.42 13.78
N LEU A 242 -15.08 -4.85 13.38
CA LEU A 242 -15.23 -4.06 12.15
C LEU A 242 -15.50 -2.62 12.54
N THR A 243 -14.59 -1.71 12.16
CA THR A 243 -14.72 -0.28 12.41
C THR A 243 -14.79 0.48 11.09
N LEU A 244 -15.86 1.24 10.91
CA LEU A 244 -16.06 2.15 9.78
C LEU A 244 -16.18 3.57 10.34
N SER A 245 -15.31 4.48 9.91
CA SER A 245 -15.31 5.88 10.33
C SER A 245 -15.23 6.79 9.12
N ALA A 246 -16.24 7.62 8.92
CA ALA A 246 -16.30 8.62 7.86
C ALA A 246 -16.42 10.02 8.46
N GLY A 247 -15.57 10.96 8.04
CA GLY A 247 -15.77 12.38 8.36
C GLY A 247 -16.94 12.99 7.58
N GLY A 248 -17.23 12.45 6.40
CA GLY A 248 -18.40 12.74 5.56
C GLY A 248 -19.55 11.75 5.76
N ASN A 249 -20.06 11.18 4.67
CA ASN A 249 -21.13 10.19 4.69
C ASN A 249 -20.55 8.76 4.76
N LEU A 250 -21.26 7.88 5.47
CA LEU A 250 -21.00 6.44 5.44
C LEU A 250 -22.14 5.77 4.67
N THR A 251 -21.80 5.18 3.52
CA THR A 251 -22.76 4.50 2.65
C THR A 251 -22.29 3.08 2.34
N GLY A 252 -23.22 2.18 2.04
CA GLY A 252 -22.84 0.85 1.61
C GLY A 252 -24.01 -0.07 1.38
N ALA A 253 -23.87 -0.90 0.32
CA ALA A 253 -24.81 -1.98 0.00
C ALA A 253 -24.27 -3.36 0.40
N GLY A 254 -22.99 -3.44 0.78
CA GLY A 254 -22.34 -4.69 1.20
C GLY A 254 -22.79 -5.16 2.58
N ASN A 255 -22.73 -6.49 2.78
CA ASN A 255 -22.99 -7.07 4.09
C ASN A 255 -21.79 -6.82 5.02
N LEU A 256 -22.05 -6.34 6.23
CA LEU A 256 -21.07 -6.03 7.24
C LEU A 256 -21.15 -7.07 8.37
N ALA A 257 -20.05 -7.74 8.66
CA ALA A 257 -20.01 -8.76 9.71
C ALA A 257 -18.77 -8.65 10.59
N ALA A 258 -18.97 -8.73 11.89
CA ALA A 258 -17.92 -8.80 12.89
C ALA A 258 -18.23 -9.87 13.93
N ALA A 259 -17.25 -10.70 14.30
CA ALA A 259 -17.51 -11.72 15.32
C ALA A 259 -17.67 -11.13 16.72
N LYS A 260 -17.18 -9.92 16.97
CA LYS A 260 -17.32 -9.22 18.27
C LYS A 260 -18.09 -7.92 18.16
N ALA A 261 -17.48 -6.87 17.64
CA ALA A 261 -18.09 -5.55 17.57
C ALA A 261 -18.07 -4.96 16.15
N LEU A 262 -19.18 -4.37 15.74
CA LEU A 262 -19.29 -3.51 14.56
C LEU A 262 -19.56 -2.10 15.03
N SER A 263 -18.70 -1.19 14.64
CA SER A 263 -18.86 0.25 14.87
C SER A 263 -18.89 0.98 13.53
N ALA A 264 -19.93 1.76 13.28
CA ALA A 264 -20.13 2.55 12.07
C ALA A 264 -20.45 3.99 12.45
N VAL A 265 -19.48 4.90 12.26
CA VAL A 265 -19.58 6.30 12.66
C VAL A 265 -19.41 7.20 11.45
N SER A 266 -20.23 8.26 11.38
CA SER A 266 -20.20 9.24 10.29
C SER A 266 -20.35 10.66 10.87
N GLY A 267 -19.65 11.61 10.24
CA GLY A 267 -19.82 13.04 10.55
C GLY A 267 -21.12 13.62 10.00
N ASN A 268 -21.70 13.03 8.96
CA ASN A 268 -22.93 13.50 8.32
C ASN A 268 -24.07 12.48 8.42
N SER A 269 -24.09 11.48 7.54
CA SER A 269 -25.17 10.49 7.47
C SER A 269 -24.66 9.06 7.33
N VAL A 270 -25.41 8.12 7.89
CA VAL A 270 -25.20 6.67 7.72
C VAL A 270 -26.33 6.11 6.88
N ASN A 271 -26.00 5.48 5.74
CA ASN A 271 -26.96 4.79 4.88
C ASN A 271 -26.37 3.42 4.48
N LEU A 272 -26.64 2.41 5.27
CA LEU A 272 -26.20 1.03 5.07
C LEU A 272 -27.42 0.17 4.74
N THR A 273 -27.45 -0.35 3.53
CA THR A 273 -28.60 -1.16 3.01
C THR A 273 -28.35 -2.65 3.05
N GLY A 274 -27.09 -3.08 3.29
CA GLY A 274 -26.72 -4.47 3.52
C GLY A 274 -27.09 -4.97 4.93
N THR A 275 -26.87 -6.25 5.17
CA THR A 275 -27.07 -6.84 6.51
C THR A 275 -25.94 -6.43 7.45
N LEU A 276 -26.29 -6.13 8.70
CA LEU A 276 -25.33 -5.86 9.79
C LEU A 276 -25.38 -7.02 10.78
N ASN A 277 -24.25 -7.68 11.03
CA ASN A 277 -24.15 -8.83 11.93
C ASN A 277 -22.96 -8.67 12.88
N ALA A 278 -23.23 -8.53 14.17
CA ALA A 278 -22.21 -8.46 15.22
C ALA A 278 -22.83 -8.81 16.58
N VAL A 279 -21.99 -9.19 17.55
CA VAL A 279 -22.43 -9.36 18.94
C VAL A 279 -22.76 -8.00 19.56
N ASN A 280 -21.90 -6.99 19.31
CA ASN A 280 -22.12 -5.60 19.74
C ASN A 280 -22.19 -4.72 18.48
N LEU A 281 -23.27 -3.95 18.36
CA LEU A 281 -23.52 -3.08 17.22
C LEU A 281 -23.67 -1.63 17.69
N ALA A 282 -22.87 -0.73 17.12
CA ALA A 282 -22.98 0.73 17.28
C ALA A 282 -23.00 1.38 15.88
N VAL A 283 -24.07 2.10 15.58
CA VAL A 283 -24.27 2.80 14.29
C VAL A 283 -24.73 4.23 14.56
#